data_6ae8fa1b4a1bc79cfd6901e9ba51a6e2
#
_entry.id   6ae8fa1b4a1bc79cfd6901e9ba51a6e2
#
_cell.length_a   1.000
_cell.length_b   1.000
_cell.length_c   1.000
_cell.angle_alpha   90.00
_cell.angle_beta   90.00
_cell.angle_gamma   90.00
#
_symmetry.space_group_name_H-M   'P 1'
#
loop_
_entity.id
_entity.type
_entity.pdbx_description
1 polymer ?
#
loop_
_entity_poly.entity_id
_entity_poly.type
_entity_poly.pdbx_seq_one_letter_code
_entity_poly.pdbx_strand_id
1 'polypeptide(L)'
;YEQGDSLIFGYRKNSKSYSHAWYSQDDDFDYYIGQQREIVYDFYQSWEKKLQINSLDAFLNQCHRVNQIIVLGHSMSAVDSEYMEQIEKIIAPDTWKISIYQQDDIDRIRGQNYSFENKIKYIRMEDVII
;
A
#
# COMPACT_ATOMS: atom_id res chain seq x y z
N TYR A 1 -3.26 28.31 14.97
CA TYR A 1 -2.84 26.88 14.93
C TYR A 1 -3.86 26.17 14.07
N GLU A 2 -3.50 25.89 12.83
CA GLU A 2 -4.27 25.03 11.95
C GLU A 2 -4.35 23.64 12.60
N GLN A 3 -5.53 23.05 12.59
CA GLN A 3 -5.72 21.65 12.97
C GLN A 3 -4.82 20.83 12.05
N GLY A 4 -3.71 20.35 12.58
CA GLY A 4 -2.79 19.47 11.84
C GLY A 4 -3.56 18.22 11.43
N ASP A 5 -3.40 17.83 10.18
CA ASP A 5 -3.92 16.57 9.65
C ASP A 5 -3.45 15.44 10.56
N SER A 6 -4.38 14.61 11.02
CA SER A 6 -4.05 13.50 11.89
C SER A 6 -3.21 12.49 11.12
N LEU A 7 -2.08 12.12 11.69
CA LEU A 7 -1.22 11.09 11.11
C LEU A 7 -1.98 9.76 11.08
N ILE A 8 -2.03 9.13 9.92
CA ILE A 8 -2.72 7.85 9.74
C ILE A 8 -1.67 6.74 9.79
N PHE A 9 -1.71 5.96 10.87
CA PHE A 9 -0.91 4.76 11.03
C PHE A 9 -1.79 3.53 10.84
N GLY A 10 -1.21 2.43 10.42
CA GLY A 10 -1.90 1.16 10.33
C GLY A 10 -1.36 0.29 9.20
N TYR A 11 -1.93 -0.90 9.08
CA TYR A 11 -1.63 -1.83 8.01
C TYR A 11 -2.94 -2.21 7.31
N ARG A 12 -2.84 -2.63 6.06
CA ARG A 12 -3.98 -3.15 5.32
C ARG A 12 -4.11 -4.65 5.54
N LYS A 13 -5.32 -5.10 5.87
CA LYS A 13 -5.63 -6.53 5.97
C LYS A 13 -5.55 -7.16 4.57
N ASN A 14 -4.62 -8.07 4.39
CA ASN A 14 -4.62 -8.92 3.21
C ASN A 14 -5.67 -10.02 3.44
N SER A 15 -6.83 -9.92 2.79
CA SER A 15 -8.02 -10.74 3.02
C SER A 15 -7.81 -12.26 2.88
N LYS A 16 -6.65 -12.70 2.43
CA LYS A 16 -6.36 -14.11 2.16
C LYS A 16 -5.45 -14.82 3.17
N SER A 17 -4.75 -14.13 4.07
CA SER A 17 -3.69 -14.77 4.84
C SER A 17 -3.98 -15.06 6.32
N TYR A 18 -5.02 -14.48 6.90
CA TYR A 18 -5.21 -14.62 8.36
C TYR A 18 -6.41 -15.47 8.79
N SER A 19 -7.30 -15.88 7.88
CA SER A 19 -8.52 -16.62 8.27
C SER A 19 -8.32 -18.13 8.45
N HIS A 20 -7.26 -18.73 7.94
CA HIS A 20 -7.10 -20.20 7.95
C HIS A 20 -5.85 -20.77 8.62
N ALA A 21 -4.84 -19.98 8.91
CA ALA A 21 -3.58 -20.50 9.47
C ALA A 21 -3.64 -20.83 10.98
N TRP A 22 -4.74 -20.50 11.65
CA TRP A 22 -4.83 -20.57 13.12
C TRP A 22 -5.88 -21.55 13.65
N TYR A 23 -6.60 -22.25 12.77
CA TYR A 23 -7.51 -23.31 13.15
C TYR A 23 -6.86 -24.69 12.94
N SER A 24 -6.00 -25.10 13.85
CA SER A 24 -5.72 -26.52 14.06
C SER A 24 -6.58 -26.99 15.23
N GLN A 25 -7.44 -27.96 14.95
CA GLN A 25 -8.25 -28.67 15.92
C GLN A 25 -7.35 -29.52 16.83
N ASP A 26 -7.11 -29.02 18.04
CA ASP A 26 -6.73 -29.85 19.20
C ASP A 26 -7.43 -29.28 20.43
N ASP A 27 -8.33 -30.05 21.02
CA ASP A 27 -9.52 -29.60 21.72
C ASP A 27 -9.37 -29.19 23.20
N ASP A 28 -8.25 -29.31 23.88
CA ASP A 28 -8.20 -29.13 25.34
C ASP A 28 -7.28 -28.04 25.89
N PHE A 29 -6.53 -27.36 25.05
CA PHE A 29 -5.67 -26.24 25.49
C PHE A 29 -6.29 -24.86 25.20
N ASP A 30 -7.51 -24.80 24.79
CA ASP A 30 -8.00 -23.84 23.83
C ASP A 30 -8.73 -22.61 24.38
N TYR A 31 -9.24 -22.64 25.62
CA TYR A 31 -10.05 -21.50 26.09
C TYR A 31 -9.22 -20.23 26.32
N TYR A 32 -8.08 -20.34 26.96
CA TYR A 32 -7.21 -19.19 27.24
C TYR A 32 -6.49 -18.70 25.98
N ILE A 33 -6.12 -19.63 25.10
CA ILE A 33 -5.49 -19.29 23.81
C ILE A 33 -6.52 -18.62 22.89
N GLY A 34 -7.77 -19.07 22.92
CA GLY A 34 -8.86 -18.47 22.18
C GLY A 34 -9.09 -17.00 22.58
N GLN A 35 -9.16 -16.71 23.89
CA GLN A 35 -9.30 -15.34 24.38
C GLN A 35 -8.09 -14.45 24.03
N GLN A 36 -6.88 -14.97 24.14
CA GLN A 36 -5.68 -14.21 23.76
C GLN A 36 -5.66 -13.92 22.26
N ARG A 37 -6.09 -14.86 21.42
CA ARG A 37 -6.21 -14.69 19.97
C ARG A 37 -7.24 -13.62 19.62
N GLU A 38 -8.36 -13.60 20.30
CA GLU A 38 -9.43 -12.62 20.09
C GLU A 38 -8.94 -11.20 20.42
N ILE A 39 -8.27 -11.02 21.55
CA ILE A 39 -7.67 -9.74 21.94
C ILE A 39 -6.63 -9.27 20.91
N VAL A 40 -5.76 -10.16 20.46
CA VAL A 40 -4.76 -9.85 19.44
C VAL A 40 -5.44 -9.52 18.10
N TYR A 41 -6.47 -10.26 17.71
CA TYR A 41 -7.24 -10.00 16.51
C TYR A 41 -7.92 -8.63 16.57
N ASP A 42 -8.60 -8.30 17.65
CA ASP A 42 -9.27 -7.01 17.86
C ASP A 42 -8.26 -5.85 17.86
N PHE A 43 -7.10 -6.06 18.47
CA PHE A 43 -5.99 -5.11 18.42
C PHE A 43 -5.57 -4.85 16.97
N TYR A 44 -5.32 -5.89 16.18
CA TYR A 44 -4.95 -5.73 14.77
C TYR A 44 -6.06 -5.12 13.93
N GLN A 45 -7.33 -5.45 14.18
CA GLN A 45 -8.47 -4.83 13.50
C GLN A 45 -8.54 -3.32 13.79
N SER A 46 -8.25 -2.91 15.03
CA SER A 46 -8.25 -1.49 15.41
C SER A 46 -7.15 -0.67 14.73
N TRP A 47 -6.08 -1.35 14.25
CA TRP A 47 -4.96 -0.74 13.56
C TRP A 47 -5.06 -0.84 12.03
N GLU A 48 -6.16 -1.36 11.51
CA GLU A 48 -6.37 -1.42 10.07
C GLU A 48 -6.40 -0.01 9.47
N LYS A 49 -5.49 0.23 8.51
CA LYS A 49 -5.39 1.51 7.80
C LYS A 49 -6.66 1.77 7.00
N LYS A 50 -7.40 2.79 7.36
CA LYS A 50 -8.52 3.28 6.55
C LYS A 50 -7.95 4.07 5.38
N LEU A 51 -8.25 3.62 4.18
CA LEU A 51 -7.83 4.31 2.97
C LEU A 51 -8.49 5.69 2.87
N GLN A 52 -7.70 6.72 2.60
CA GLN A 52 -8.15 8.11 2.45
C GLN A 52 -8.34 8.46 0.97
N ILE A 53 -9.00 7.59 0.23
CA ILE A 53 -9.18 7.76 -1.22
C ILE A 53 -9.91 9.06 -1.56
N ASN A 54 -10.94 9.43 -0.80
CA ASN A 54 -11.68 10.67 -1.07
C ASN A 54 -10.79 11.93 -0.94
N SER A 55 -9.89 11.95 0.04
CA SER A 55 -8.95 13.06 0.21
C SER A 55 -7.93 13.09 -0.91
N LEU A 56 -7.44 11.93 -1.35
CA LEU A 56 -6.57 11.79 -2.51
C LEU A 56 -7.26 12.28 -3.78
N ASP A 57 -8.49 11.89 -4.04
CA ASP A 57 -9.27 12.30 -5.19
C ASP A 57 -9.42 13.83 -5.26
N ALA A 58 -9.74 14.45 -4.13
CA ALA A 58 -9.87 15.90 -4.04
C ALA A 58 -8.55 16.62 -4.40
N PHE A 59 -7.41 16.06 -3.99
CA PHE A 59 -6.08 16.56 -4.36
C PHE A 59 -5.76 16.31 -5.84
N LEU A 60 -5.93 15.08 -6.32
CA LEU A 60 -5.56 14.70 -7.69
C LEU A 60 -6.37 15.48 -8.74
N ASN A 61 -7.63 15.78 -8.46
CA ASN A 61 -8.47 16.59 -9.34
C ASN A 61 -7.99 18.03 -9.50
N GLN A 62 -7.10 18.50 -8.63
CA GLN A 62 -6.44 19.80 -8.76
C GLN A 62 -5.14 19.73 -9.58
N CYS A 63 -4.62 18.54 -9.79
CA CYS A 63 -3.38 18.29 -10.53
C CYS A 63 -3.66 18.26 -12.04
N HIS A 64 -3.52 19.38 -12.70
CA HIS A 64 -3.74 19.48 -14.16
C HIS A 64 -2.43 19.30 -14.95
N ARG A 65 -2.49 18.53 -16.04
CA ARG A 65 -1.39 18.34 -17.01
C ARG A 65 -0.14 17.67 -16.43
N VAL A 66 -0.33 16.69 -15.59
CA VAL A 66 0.77 15.85 -15.11
C VAL A 66 0.95 14.68 -16.07
N ASN A 67 2.05 14.66 -16.81
CA ASN A 67 2.40 13.57 -17.77
C ASN A 67 3.43 12.61 -17.20
N GLN A 68 4.05 12.93 -16.08
CA GLN A 68 5.03 12.06 -15.45
C GLN A 68 4.84 12.04 -13.94
N ILE A 69 4.88 10.85 -13.36
CA ILE A 69 4.93 10.64 -11.91
C ILE A 69 6.28 10.06 -11.55
N ILE A 70 6.89 10.59 -10.50
CA ILE A 70 8.15 10.10 -9.97
C ILE A 70 7.91 9.59 -8.55
N VAL A 71 8.20 8.33 -8.32
CA VAL A 71 8.06 7.65 -7.01
C VAL A 71 9.45 7.43 -6.45
N LEU A 72 9.75 8.05 -5.31
CA LEU A 72 11.04 7.99 -4.66
C LEU A 72 10.95 7.31 -3.30
N GLY A 73 11.84 6.35 -3.06
CA GLY A 73 11.97 5.68 -1.76
C GLY A 73 10.74 4.92 -1.28
N HIS A 74 9.84 4.53 -2.20
CA HIS A 74 8.60 3.82 -1.87
C HIS A 74 8.66 2.38 -2.33
N SER A 75 8.21 1.46 -1.49
CA SER A 75 8.27 0.02 -1.79
C SER A 75 7.30 -0.45 -2.86
N MET A 76 6.29 0.34 -3.22
CA MET A 76 5.23 -0.05 -4.16
C MET A 76 4.57 -1.39 -3.77
N SER A 77 4.33 -1.58 -2.49
CA SER A 77 3.75 -2.82 -1.97
C SER A 77 2.24 -2.85 -2.09
N ALA A 78 1.66 -4.04 -1.95
CA ALA A 78 0.21 -4.26 -2.03
C ALA A 78 -0.61 -3.39 -1.05
N VAL A 79 0.01 -2.95 0.06
CA VAL A 79 -0.67 -2.14 1.09
C VAL A 79 -1.14 -0.79 0.51
N ASP A 80 -0.37 -0.22 -0.40
CA ASP A 80 -0.64 1.09 -0.98
C ASP A 80 -1.09 1.01 -2.44
N SER A 81 -1.32 -0.21 -2.97
CA SER A 81 -1.67 -0.42 -4.37
C SER A 81 -2.92 0.36 -4.81
N GLU A 82 -3.92 0.46 -3.95
CA GLU A 82 -5.14 1.21 -4.28
C GLU A 82 -4.90 2.70 -4.48
N TYR A 83 -3.96 3.29 -3.74
CA TYR A 83 -3.57 4.68 -3.98
C TYR A 83 -2.90 4.85 -5.34
N MET A 84 -2.02 3.92 -5.71
CA MET A 84 -1.32 3.97 -6.99
C MET A 84 -2.27 3.80 -8.17
N GLU A 85 -3.20 2.84 -8.08
CA GLU A 85 -4.25 2.63 -9.08
C GLU A 85 -5.21 3.84 -9.19
N GLN A 86 -5.52 4.49 -8.06
CA GLN A 86 -6.36 5.68 -8.08
C GLN A 86 -5.64 6.88 -8.72
N ILE A 87 -4.34 7.03 -8.48
CA ILE A 87 -3.52 8.04 -9.15
C ILE A 87 -3.50 7.79 -10.66
N GLU A 88 -3.26 6.55 -11.09
CA GLU A 88 -3.31 6.19 -12.51
C GLU A 88 -4.67 6.51 -13.14
N LYS A 89 -5.75 6.18 -12.46
CA LYS A 89 -7.11 6.39 -12.95
C LYS A 89 -7.46 7.87 -13.16
N ILE A 90 -7.01 8.76 -12.28
CA ILE A 90 -7.38 10.19 -12.32
C ILE A 90 -6.39 10.98 -13.18
N ILE A 91 -5.09 10.76 -12.99
CA ILE A 91 -4.03 11.52 -13.65
C ILE A 91 -3.71 10.94 -15.02
N ALA A 92 -3.71 9.62 -15.17
CA ALA A 92 -3.35 8.90 -16.40
C ALA A 92 -2.04 9.40 -17.03
N PRO A 93 -0.91 9.41 -16.30
CA PRO A 93 0.34 9.94 -16.81
C PRO A 93 0.89 9.08 -17.96
N ASP A 94 1.75 9.66 -18.79
CA ASP A 94 2.44 8.93 -19.86
C ASP A 94 3.53 8.00 -19.31
N THR A 95 4.10 8.35 -18.16
CA THR A 95 5.23 7.62 -17.58
C THR A 95 5.21 7.66 -16.06
N TRP A 96 5.52 6.50 -15.46
CA TRP A 96 5.86 6.33 -14.05
C TRP A 96 7.36 6.07 -13.92
N LYS A 97 8.09 6.93 -13.24
CA LYS A 97 9.50 6.68 -12.87
C LYS A 97 9.56 6.22 -11.43
N ILE A 98 10.03 5.01 -11.19
CA ILE A 98 10.09 4.41 -9.85
C ILE A 98 11.54 4.17 -9.47
N SER A 99 11.97 4.77 -8.36
CA SER A 99 13.31 4.54 -7.84
C SER A 99 13.45 3.16 -7.23
N ILE A 100 14.54 2.50 -7.55
CA ILE A 100 14.92 1.19 -7.03
C ILE A 100 16.32 1.25 -6.43
N TYR A 101 16.58 0.40 -5.45
CA TYR A 101 17.90 0.19 -4.88
C TYR A 101 18.57 -1.04 -5.47
N GLN A 102 17.84 -2.11 -5.70
CA GLN A 102 18.35 -3.39 -6.16
C GLN A 102 17.40 -4.06 -7.16
N GLN A 103 17.91 -5.08 -7.84
CA GLN A 103 17.14 -5.78 -8.88
C GLN A 103 15.86 -6.43 -8.33
N ASP A 104 15.91 -6.97 -7.12
CA ASP A 104 14.76 -7.62 -6.47
C ASP A 104 13.57 -6.66 -6.26
N ASP A 105 13.81 -5.36 -6.22
CA ASP A 105 12.75 -4.37 -6.16
C ASP A 105 11.87 -4.41 -7.41
N ILE A 106 12.47 -4.61 -8.57
CA ILE A 106 11.75 -4.72 -9.85
C ILE A 106 10.81 -5.92 -9.83
N ASP A 107 11.32 -7.09 -9.41
CA ASP A 107 10.54 -8.32 -9.38
C ASP A 107 9.38 -8.20 -8.39
N ARG A 108 9.60 -7.56 -7.25
CA ARG A 108 8.56 -7.28 -6.26
C ARG A 108 7.48 -6.35 -6.82
N ILE A 109 7.86 -5.28 -7.51
CA ILE A 109 6.92 -4.31 -8.09
C ILE A 109 6.10 -4.96 -9.21
N ARG A 110 6.74 -5.71 -10.10
CA ARG A 110 6.06 -6.48 -11.15
C ARG A 110 5.06 -7.49 -10.58
N GLY A 111 5.41 -8.14 -9.48
CA GLY A 111 4.53 -9.08 -8.79
C GLY A 111 3.23 -8.46 -8.26
N GLN A 112 3.12 -7.11 -8.20
CA GLN A 112 1.89 -6.42 -7.82
C GLN A 112 0.87 -6.34 -8.96
N ASN A 113 1.28 -6.56 -10.23
CA ASN A 113 0.44 -6.52 -11.42
C ASN A 113 -0.33 -5.19 -11.56
N TYR A 114 0.36 -4.06 -11.44
CA TYR A 114 -0.24 -2.75 -11.63
C TYR A 114 -0.81 -2.57 -13.03
N SER A 115 -1.96 -1.91 -13.17
CA SER A 115 -2.60 -1.64 -14.46
C SER A 115 -1.74 -0.82 -15.43
N PHE A 116 -0.80 -0.07 -14.87
CA PHE A 116 0.14 0.81 -15.60
C PHE A 116 1.56 0.25 -15.70
N GLU A 117 1.76 -1.05 -15.54
CA GLU A 117 3.09 -1.68 -15.58
C GLU A 117 3.87 -1.33 -16.86
N ASN A 118 3.19 -1.26 -17.98
CA ASN A 118 3.76 -0.89 -19.28
C ASN A 118 4.28 0.56 -19.37
N LYS A 119 3.90 1.43 -18.43
CA LYS A 119 4.35 2.82 -18.31
C LYS A 119 5.51 3.00 -17.33
N ILE A 120 5.87 1.94 -16.60
CA ILE A 120 6.90 2.00 -15.55
C ILE A 120 8.29 2.03 -16.16
N LYS A 121 9.10 3.00 -15.70
CA LYS A 121 10.54 3.09 -15.93
C LYS A 121 11.25 3.04 -14.59
N TYR A 122 12.09 2.03 -14.41
CA TYR A 122 12.90 1.91 -13.20
C TYR A 122 14.12 2.80 -13.32
N ILE A 123 14.43 3.54 -12.27
CA ILE A 123 15.59 4.41 -12.16
C ILE A 123 16.33 4.09 -10.86
N ARG A 124 17.65 4.16 -10.87
CA ARG A 124 18.40 4.06 -9.62
C ARG A 124 18.22 5.32 -8.80
N MET A 125 18.17 5.17 -7.48
CA MET A 125 17.99 6.32 -6.59
C MET A 125 19.11 7.36 -6.76
N GLU A 126 20.32 6.91 -7.06
CA GLU A 126 21.51 7.73 -7.33
C GLU A 126 21.44 8.53 -8.65
N ASP A 127 20.62 8.07 -9.60
CA ASP A 127 20.45 8.70 -10.92
C ASP A 127 19.28 9.71 -10.95
N VAL A 128 18.62 9.91 -9.82
CA VAL A 128 17.54 10.89 -9.72
C VAL A 128 18.12 12.29 -9.69
N ILE A 129 18.15 12.91 -10.85
CA ILE A 129 18.42 14.35 -10.99
C ILE A 129 17.08 15.06 -10.97
N ILE A 130 16.83 15.85 -9.95
CA ILE A 130 15.63 16.68 -9.79
C ILE A 130 15.86 18.05 -10.42
#